data_948bb803e910ff035585b46cdb377f42
#
_entry.id   948bb803e910ff035585b46cdb377f42
#
_cell.length_a   1.000
_cell.length_b   1.000
_cell.length_c   1.000
_cell.angle_alpha   90.00
_cell.angle_beta   90.00
_cell.angle_gamma   90.00
#
_symmetry.space_group_name_H-M   'P 1'
#
loop_
_entity.id
_entity.type
_entity.pdbx_description
1 polymer ?
#
loop_
_entity_poly.entity_id
_entity_poly.type
_entity_poly.pdbx_seq_one_letter_code
_entity_poly.pdbx_strand_id
1 'polypeptide(L)'
;GRSHLTASWGGTSLFATPSVESIQSYIDSAVRYQQLIETRGADVLLANHTSFDRTPEKLAALTDRQPSDPHPYVIGTAAVRRYVKVAEECARAELARRLAE
;
A
#
# COMPACT_ATOMS: atom_id res chain seq x y z
N GLY A 1 -24.11 4.58 7.31
CA GLY A 1 -22.84 4.42 6.89
C GLY A 1 -22.35 5.30 5.76
N ARG A 2 -21.06 5.57 5.82
CA ARG A 2 -20.36 6.28 4.74
C ARG A 2 -19.74 5.28 3.79
N SER A 3 -19.71 5.62 2.51
CA SER A 3 -18.99 4.83 1.52
C SER A 3 -17.50 5.10 1.61
N HIS A 4 -16.70 4.05 1.45
CA HIS A 4 -15.25 4.14 1.42
C HIS A 4 -14.72 3.48 0.17
N LEU A 5 -13.61 3.97 -0.34
CA LEU A 5 -12.95 3.39 -1.51
C LEU A 5 -11.70 2.65 -1.06
N THR A 6 -11.59 1.40 -1.46
CA THR A 6 -10.46 0.56 -1.12
C THR A 6 -9.43 0.57 -2.23
N ALA A 7 -8.16 0.75 -1.86
CA ALA A 7 -7.03 0.52 -2.72
C ALA A 7 -6.44 -0.86 -2.41
N SER A 8 -6.33 -1.70 -3.41
CA SER A 8 -5.67 -3.01 -3.28
C SER A 8 -4.26 -2.93 -3.86
N TRP A 9 -3.28 -3.37 -3.09
CA TRP A 9 -1.88 -3.36 -3.51
C TRP A 9 -1.31 -4.77 -3.43
N GLY A 10 -1.03 -5.35 -4.61
CA GLY A 10 -0.45 -6.69 -4.71
C GLY A 10 1.08 -6.71 -4.83
N GLY A 11 1.68 -5.53 -4.99
CA GLY A 11 3.12 -5.40 -5.17
C GLY A 11 3.90 -5.31 -3.86
N THR A 12 3.68 -6.27 -2.95
CA THR A 12 4.27 -6.22 -1.61
C THR A 12 5.71 -6.69 -1.55
N SER A 13 6.21 -7.30 -2.63
CA SER A 13 7.61 -7.71 -2.71
C SER A 13 8.09 -7.67 -4.17
N LEU A 14 9.37 -7.45 -4.35
CA LEU A 14 10.04 -7.66 -5.63
C LEU A 14 10.49 -9.12 -5.71
N PHE A 15 10.52 -9.67 -6.91
CA PHE A 15 11.06 -11.01 -7.12
C PHE A 15 12.55 -11.03 -6.74
N ALA A 16 13.06 -12.22 -6.38
CA ALA A 16 14.42 -12.38 -5.89
C ALA A 16 15.48 -11.83 -6.83
N THR A 17 15.26 -11.90 -8.15
CA THR A 17 16.20 -11.39 -9.15
C THR A 17 15.48 -10.61 -10.25
N PRO A 18 14.82 -9.48 -9.90
CA PRO A 18 14.13 -8.70 -10.91
C PRO A 18 15.12 -8.00 -11.84
N SER A 19 14.76 -7.83 -13.11
CA SER A 19 15.54 -7.02 -14.04
C SER A 19 15.43 -5.54 -13.69
N VAL A 20 16.38 -4.74 -14.16
CA VAL A 20 16.32 -3.27 -14.00
C VAL A 20 15.01 -2.73 -14.60
N GLU A 21 14.61 -3.23 -15.77
CA GLU A 21 13.37 -2.83 -16.43
C GLU A 21 12.13 -3.18 -15.58
N SER A 22 12.13 -4.35 -14.92
CA SER A 22 11.04 -4.75 -14.03
C SER A 22 10.94 -3.84 -12.81
N ILE A 23 12.08 -3.49 -12.22
CA ILE A 23 12.13 -2.57 -11.08
C ILE A 23 11.60 -1.20 -11.50
N GLN A 24 12.01 -0.71 -12.67
CA GLN A 24 11.54 0.59 -13.15
C GLN A 24 10.03 0.57 -13.43
N SER A 25 9.51 -0.51 -14.02
CA SER A 25 8.06 -0.67 -14.23
C SER A 25 7.29 -0.69 -12.91
N TYR A 26 7.84 -1.33 -11.89
CA TYR A 26 7.25 -1.35 -10.55
C TYR A 26 7.19 0.07 -9.97
N ILE A 27 8.29 0.82 -10.08
CA ILE A 27 8.35 2.21 -9.61
C ILE A 27 7.30 3.06 -10.32
N ASP A 28 7.22 2.96 -11.65
CA ASP A 28 6.25 3.73 -12.44
C ASP A 28 4.82 3.39 -12.05
N SER A 29 4.52 2.12 -11.79
CA SER A 29 3.22 1.67 -11.33
C SER A 29 2.88 2.23 -9.94
N ALA A 30 3.85 2.22 -9.03
CA ALA A 30 3.66 2.74 -7.68
C ALA A 30 3.40 4.25 -7.70
N VAL A 31 4.13 5.00 -8.52
CA VAL A 31 3.91 6.45 -8.69
C VAL A 31 2.51 6.72 -9.22
N ARG A 32 2.10 6.02 -10.27
CA ARG A 32 0.77 6.20 -10.87
C ARG A 32 -0.33 5.84 -9.88
N TYR A 33 -0.14 4.77 -9.12
CA TYR A 33 -1.14 4.32 -8.16
C TYR A 33 -1.32 5.32 -7.01
N GLN A 34 -0.23 5.95 -6.55
CA GLN A 34 -0.32 7.03 -5.57
C GLN A 34 -1.18 8.19 -6.07
N GLN A 35 -1.03 8.55 -7.33
CA GLN A 35 -1.84 9.61 -7.95
C GLN A 35 -3.31 9.23 -8.00
N LEU A 36 -3.62 7.98 -8.34
CA LEU A 36 -4.99 7.46 -8.34
C LEU A 36 -5.60 7.47 -6.94
N ILE A 37 -4.84 7.03 -5.94
CA ILE A 37 -5.27 7.02 -4.55
C ILE A 37 -5.67 8.45 -4.13
N GLU A 38 -4.82 9.42 -4.41
CA GLU A 38 -5.08 10.81 -4.05
C GLU A 38 -6.28 11.38 -4.80
N THR A 39 -6.34 11.17 -6.12
CA THR A 39 -7.41 11.70 -6.97
C THR A 39 -8.76 11.09 -6.63
N ARG A 40 -8.80 9.79 -6.34
CA ARG A 40 -10.03 9.05 -6.05
C ARG A 40 -10.41 9.07 -4.58
N GLY A 41 -9.49 9.43 -3.70
CA GLY A 41 -9.76 9.48 -2.27
C GLY A 41 -9.88 8.10 -1.62
N ALA A 42 -9.10 7.12 -2.06
CA ALA A 42 -9.09 5.80 -1.43
C ALA A 42 -8.58 5.93 0.01
N ASP A 43 -9.35 5.46 0.96
CA ASP A 43 -9.07 5.60 2.39
C ASP A 43 -8.98 4.27 3.14
N VAL A 44 -9.08 3.15 2.43
CA VAL A 44 -8.90 1.78 2.94
C VAL A 44 -7.82 1.10 2.12
N LEU A 45 -6.92 0.41 2.79
CA LEU A 45 -5.85 -0.35 2.13
C LEU A 45 -6.04 -1.84 2.37
N LEU A 46 -5.95 -2.63 1.30
CA LEU A 46 -5.84 -4.08 1.37
C LEU A 46 -4.62 -4.52 0.58
N ALA A 47 -3.79 -5.36 1.18
CA ALA A 47 -2.66 -5.98 0.50
C ALA A 47 -3.00 -7.43 0.14
N ASN A 48 -2.16 -8.05 -0.68
CA ASN A 48 -2.32 -9.45 -1.06
C ASN A 48 -1.93 -10.43 0.05
N HIS A 49 -1.25 -9.96 1.10
CA HIS A 49 -0.92 -10.73 2.30
C HIS A 49 -1.39 -9.97 3.53
N THR A 50 -2.04 -10.66 4.45
CA THR A 50 -2.67 -10.05 5.62
C THR A 50 -1.66 -9.41 6.58
N SER A 51 -0.42 -9.87 6.58
CA SER A 51 0.64 -9.27 7.40
C SER A 51 1.04 -7.86 6.92
N PHE A 52 0.87 -7.56 5.63
CA PHE A 52 1.30 -6.29 5.06
C PHE A 52 0.29 -5.17 5.27
N ASP A 53 -0.99 -5.48 5.47
CA ASP A 53 -2.02 -4.46 5.72
C ASP A 53 -2.52 -4.47 7.17
N ARG A 54 -1.89 -5.26 8.03
CA ARG A 54 -2.20 -5.40 9.44
C ARG A 54 -3.61 -5.95 9.68
N THR A 55 -4.09 -6.81 8.80
CA THR A 55 -5.41 -7.41 8.92
C THR A 55 -5.65 -8.10 10.27
N PRO A 56 -4.70 -8.89 10.84
CA PRO A 56 -4.94 -9.51 12.14
C PRO A 56 -5.27 -8.49 13.24
N GLU A 57 -4.53 -7.38 13.31
CA GLU A 57 -4.75 -6.34 14.30
C GLU A 57 -6.05 -5.59 14.03
N LYS A 58 -6.39 -5.34 12.77
CA LYS A 58 -7.63 -4.67 12.38
C LYS A 58 -8.85 -5.53 12.70
N LEU A 59 -8.79 -6.84 12.47
CA LEU A 59 -9.87 -7.75 12.80
C LEU A 59 -10.07 -7.83 14.32
N ALA A 60 -8.98 -7.89 15.08
CA ALA A 60 -9.06 -7.87 16.54
C ALA A 60 -9.73 -6.58 17.05
N ALA A 61 -9.37 -5.44 16.47
CA ALA A 61 -9.97 -4.16 16.83
C ALA A 61 -11.46 -4.09 16.49
N LEU A 62 -11.90 -4.76 15.41
CA LEU A 62 -13.32 -4.83 15.05
C LEU A 62 -14.14 -5.60 16.10
N THR A 63 -13.56 -6.64 16.68
CA THR A 63 -14.26 -7.49 17.66
C THR A 63 -14.73 -6.68 18.87
N ASP A 64 -13.91 -5.74 19.33
CA ASP A 64 -14.19 -4.93 20.53
C ASP A 64 -14.69 -3.51 20.20
N ARG A 65 -14.96 -3.23 18.92
CA ARG A 65 -15.32 -1.89 18.48
C ARG A 65 -16.68 -1.47 18.96
N GLN A 66 -16.76 -0.26 19.53
CA GLN A 66 -18.01 0.40 19.87
C GLN A 66 -18.49 1.26 18.70
N PRO A 67 -19.79 1.60 18.60
CA PRO A 67 -20.32 2.36 17.47
C PRO A 67 -19.63 3.72 17.22
N SER A 68 -19.10 4.34 18.27
CA SER A 68 -18.41 5.64 18.17
C SER A 68 -16.93 5.52 17.83
N ASP A 69 -16.37 4.31 17.84
CA ASP A 69 -14.94 4.11 17.56
C ASP A 69 -14.66 4.21 16.07
N PRO A 70 -13.50 4.74 15.66
CA PRO A 70 -13.10 4.71 14.28
C PRO A 70 -13.04 3.29 13.72
N HIS A 71 -13.42 3.10 12.46
CA HIS A 71 -13.32 1.80 11.83
C HIS A 71 -11.84 1.50 11.51
N PRO A 72 -11.28 0.38 11.97
CA PRO A 72 -9.84 0.13 11.88
C PRO A 72 -9.31 0.00 10.44
N TYR A 73 -10.16 -0.32 9.47
CA TYR A 73 -9.75 -0.37 8.07
C TYR A 73 -9.75 1.00 7.40
N VAL A 74 -10.39 2.00 7.97
CA VAL A 74 -10.43 3.36 7.42
C VAL A 74 -9.23 4.12 7.98
N ILE A 75 -8.11 4.05 7.26
CA ILE A 75 -6.86 4.64 7.72
C ILE A 75 -6.60 6.03 7.13
N GLY A 76 -7.43 6.46 6.19
CA GLY A 76 -7.31 7.75 5.54
C GLY A 76 -6.47 7.72 4.26
N THR A 77 -6.80 8.59 3.32
CA THR A 77 -6.15 8.64 2.01
C THR A 77 -4.65 8.91 2.11
N ALA A 78 -4.23 9.79 3.03
CA ALA A 78 -2.82 10.09 3.21
C ALA A 78 -2.03 8.87 3.66
N ALA A 79 -2.58 8.05 4.56
CA ALA A 79 -1.91 6.83 5.02
C ALA A 79 -1.85 5.78 3.92
N VAL A 80 -2.92 5.61 3.15
CA VAL A 80 -2.94 4.69 2.00
C VAL A 80 -1.87 5.08 0.99
N ARG A 81 -1.79 6.37 0.67
CA ARG A 81 -0.79 6.89 -0.27
C ARG A 81 0.64 6.65 0.25
N ARG A 82 0.88 6.93 1.54
CA ARG A 82 2.21 6.72 2.14
C ARG A 82 2.65 5.26 2.08
N TYR A 83 1.73 4.33 2.22
CA TYR A 83 2.05 2.91 2.11
C TYR A 83 2.64 2.58 0.73
N VAL A 84 2.01 3.07 -0.33
CA VAL A 84 2.50 2.84 -1.70
C VAL A 84 3.78 3.66 -1.95
N LYS A 85 3.92 4.83 -1.32
CA LYS A 85 5.15 5.63 -1.39
C LYS A 85 6.34 4.87 -0.80
N VAL A 86 6.16 4.16 0.31
CA VAL A 86 7.21 3.32 0.88
C VAL A 86 7.62 2.22 -0.11
N ALA A 87 6.65 1.59 -0.77
CA ALA A 87 6.95 0.59 -1.80
C ALA A 87 7.77 1.18 -2.94
N GLU A 88 7.42 2.39 -3.39
CA GLU A 88 8.17 3.11 -4.42
C GLU A 88 9.63 3.37 -3.97
N GLU A 89 9.81 3.88 -2.75
CA GLU A 89 11.14 4.24 -2.25
C GLU A 89 12.02 3.01 -2.05
N CYS A 90 11.45 1.91 -1.58
CA CYS A 90 12.17 0.64 -1.47
C CYS A 90 12.63 0.13 -2.83
N ALA A 91 11.78 0.25 -3.84
CA ALA A 91 12.13 -0.15 -5.21
C ALA A 91 13.21 0.76 -5.81
N ARG A 92 13.17 2.07 -5.52
CA ARG A 92 14.20 3.02 -5.96
C ARG A 92 15.54 2.70 -5.32
N ALA A 93 15.56 2.31 -4.06
CA ALA A 93 16.78 1.89 -3.36
C ALA A 93 17.38 0.64 -4.02
N GLU A 94 16.54 -0.33 -4.34
CA GLU A 94 16.99 -1.55 -5.02
C GLU A 94 17.52 -1.24 -6.43
N LEU A 95 16.87 -0.36 -7.16
CA LEU A 95 17.34 0.08 -8.49
C LEU A 95 18.72 0.73 -8.37
N ALA A 96 18.89 1.63 -7.43
CA ALA A 96 20.18 2.31 -7.21
C ALA A 96 21.27 1.30 -6.89
N ARG A 97 20.98 0.32 -6.04
CA ARG A 97 21.93 -0.74 -5.70
C ARG A 97 22.32 -1.55 -6.95
N ARG A 98 21.36 -1.91 -7.77
CA ARG A 98 21.60 -2.69 -8.99
C ARG A 98 22.43 -1.91 -10.03
N LEU A 99 22.18 -0.62 -10.17
CA LEU A 99 22.92 0.22 -11.11
C LEU A 99 24.36 0.51 -10.65
N ALA A 100 24.63 0.36 -9.37
CA ALA A 100 25.98 0.56 -8.81
C ALA A 100 26.89 -0.68 -8.96
N GLU A 101 26.34 -1.82 -9.34
CA GLU A 101 27.11 -3.06 -9.57
C GLU A 101 27.99 -3.00 -10.80
#